data_7b398c6afaebfb4f8b39643939660a0b
#
_entry.id   7b398c6afaebfb4f8b39643939660a0b
#
_cell.length_a   1.000
_cell.length_b   1.000
_cell.length_c   1.000
_cell.angle_alpha   90.00
_cell.angle_beta   90.00
_cell.angle_gamma   90.00
#
_symmetry.space_group_name_H-M   'P 1'
#
loop_
_entity.id
_entity.type
_entity.pdbx_description
1 polymer ?
#
loop_
_entity_poly.entity_id
_entity_poly.type
_entity_poly.pdbx_seq_one_letter_code
_entity_poly.pdbx_strand_id
1 'polypeptide(L)'
;AGSPVSSEFQVNTFVTGNQSQPDIAALPNGGFVVAWESFDQDQSDGGIYAQQYAANGSSAGGEISVNTTTFNNQFESSVSGLSSGGFVVCWTSSRQDGSSGGIYGQRFDSTGAPDGGEFLINTETVGHQSMPDVTGLPDGGFVVAWRSVDQDGSQGGIFGQRYAADGTLVGTELQVNTTSSGQQTSPSVTSLTDGGYIVSWETDVAGGAEIYAQRYD
;
A
#
# COMPACT_ATOMS: atom_id res chain seq x y z
N ALA A 1 26.21 13.44 -6.36
CA ALA A 1 24.98 14.06 -5.84
C ALA A 1 24.16 14.57 -7.01
N GLY A 2 22.88 14.21 -7.07
CA GLY A 2 21.97 14.72 -8.09
C GLY A 2 21.68 16.20 -7.86
N SER A 3 21.61 16.98 -8.94
CA SER A 3 21.07 18.34 -8.89
C SER A 3 19.59 18.28 -9.25
N PRO A 4 18.71 19.13 -8.63
CA PRO A 4 17.34 19.24 -9.04
C PRO A 4 17.24 19.59 -10.54
N VAL A 5 16.39 18.89 -11.27
CA VAL A 5 16.13 19.16 -12.69
C VAL A 5 14.90 20.06 -12.89
N SER A 6 14.17 20.34 -11.80
CA SER A 6 13.03 21.26 -11.75
C SER A 6 12.99 21.96 -10.38
N SER A 7 12.18 23.00 -10.23
CA SER A 7 11.74 23.48 -8.92
C SER A 7 10.78 22.48 -8.28
N GLU A 8 10.62 22.56 -6.94
CA GLU A 8 9.54 21.84 -6.26
C GLU A 8 8.17 22.30 -6.78
N PHE A 9 7.19 21.41 -6.73
CA PHE A 9 5.82 21.67 -7.16
C PHE A 9 4.82 21.02 -6.20
N GLN A 10 3.64 21.60 -6.10
CA GLN A 10 2.56 21.04 -5.29
C GLN A 10 1.89 19.89 -6.06
N VAL A 11 1.70 18.76 -5.38
CA VAL A 11 1.10 17.54 -5.94
C VAL A 11 -0.43 17.61 -5.87
N ASN A 12 -0.97 17.89 -4.68
CA ASN A 12 -2.41 17.93 -4.42
C ASN A 12 -3.04 19.22 -4.97
N THR A 13 -4.24 19.10 -5.50
CA THR A 13 -5.06 20.23 -5.98
C THR A 13 -6.07 20.69 -4.93
N PHE A 14 -6.55 19.78 -4.08
CA PHE A 14 -7.37 20.10 -2.93
C PHE A 14 -6.48 20.58 -1.77
N VAL A 15 -6.72 21.81 -1.29
CA VAL A 15 -5.85 22.50 -0.31
C VAL A 15 -6.54 22.80 1.02
N THR A 16 -7.77 22.31 1.19
CA THR A 16 -8.51 22.40 2.45
C THR A 16 -8.22 21.15 3.29
N GLY A 17 -8.13 21.29 4.61
CA GLY A 17 -7.79 20.20 5.50
C GLY A 17 -6.32 19.76 5.40
N ASN A 18 -6.01 18.65 6.03
CA ASN A 18 -4.65 18.09 6.02
C ASN A 18 -4.47 17.14 4.82
N GLN A 19 -3.29 17.26 4.19
CA GLN A 19 -2.77 16.30 3.23
C GLN A 19 -1.54 15.67 3.87
N SER A 20 -1.49 14.34 4.00
CA SER A 20 -0.46 13.64 4.78
C SER A 20 -0.05 12.30 4.19
N GLN A 21 1.02 11.73 4.75
CA GLN A 21 1.52 10.39 4.45
C GLN A 21 1.66 10.10 2.93
N PRO A 22 2.41 10.91 2.18
CA PRO A 22 2.62 10.66 0.76
C PRO A 22 3.51 9.43 0.56
N ASP A 23 3.15 8.61 -0.42
CA ASP A 23 3.99 7.55 -0.97
C ASP A 23 4.14 7.72 -2.49
N ILE A 24 5.21 7.20 -3.07
CA ILE A 24 5.56 7.43 -4.48
C ILE A 24 6.10 6.18 -5.15
N ALA A 25 5.64 5.90 -6.34
CA ALA A 25 6.13 4.80 -7.17
C ALA A 25 6.49 5.22 -8.59
N ALA A 26 7.57 4.66 -9.12
CA ALA A 26 7.91 4.78 -10.52
C ALA A 26 6.98 3.93 -11.38
N LEU A 27 6.67 4.41 -12.59
CA LEU A 27 5.89 3.69 -13.59
C LEU A 27 6.78 3.24 -14.75
N PRO A 28 6.46 2.09 -15.40
CA PRO A 28 7.28 1.56 -16.51
C PRO A 28 7.43 2.51 -17.71
N ASN A 29 6.52 3.46 -17.88
CA ASN A 29 6.60 4.47 -18.94
C ASN A 29 7.59 5.62 -18.64
N GLY A 30 8.32 5.52 -17.52
CA GLY A 30 9.26 6.53 -17.04
C GLY A 30 8.62 7.65 -16.22
N GLY A 31 7.29 7.64 -16.06
CA GLY A 31 6.56 8.53 -15.17
C GLY A 31 6.56 8.01 -13.72
N PHE A 32 5.72 8.61 -12.91
CA PHE A 32 5.54 8.21 -11.51
C PHE A 32 4.11 8.50 -11.05
N VAL A 33 3.72 7.92 -9.95
CA VAL A 33 2.46 8.17 -9.26
C VAL A 33 2.76 8.53 -7.81
N VAL A 34 2.03 9.49 -7.26
CA VAL A 34 2.05 9.82 -5.83
C VAL A 34 0.67 9.51 -5.28
N ALA A 35 0.61 8.83 -4.13
CA ALA A 35 -0.61 8.62 -3.36
C ALA A 35 -0.47 9.32 -2.00
N TRP A 36 -1.58 9.78 -1.41
CA TRP A 36 -1.59 10.47 -0.11
C TRP A 36 -2.96 10.37 0.56
N GLU A 37 -3.00 10.68 1.84
CA GLU A 37 -4.23 10.93 2.59
C GLU A 37 -4.69 12.37 2.41
N SER A 38 -6.00 12.56 2.20
CA SER A 38 -6.64 13.88 2.18
C SER A 38 -7.83 13.90 3.12
N PHE A 39 -7.83 14.83 4.07
CA PHE A 39 -8.92 14.99 5.04
C PHE A 39 -10.01 15.91 4.48
N ASP A 40 -11.28 15.50 4.72
CA ASP A 40 -12.49 16.24 4.34
C ASP A 40 -12.74 16.42 2.82
N GLN A 41 -11.91 15.84 1.95
CA GLN A 41 -12.04 16.02 0.50
C GLN A 41 -13.26 15.26 -0.07
N ASP A 42 -13.56 14.08 0.47
CA ASP A 42 -14.72 13.27 0.11
C ASP A 42 -15.95 13.52 1.03
N GLN A 43 -15.88 14.54 1.87
CA GLN A 43 -16.89 14.92 2.88
C GLN A 43 -16.98 13.91 4.06
N SER A 44 -15.95 13.12 4.27
CA SER A 44 -15.75 12.23 5.41
C SER A 44 -14.43 12.56 6.12
N ASP A 45 -13.93 11.66 6.99
CA ASP A 45 -12.69 11.89 7.74
C ASP A 45 -11.46 11.95 6.80
N GLY A 46 -10.82 10.84 6.50
CA GLY A 46 -9.69 10.74 5.58
C GLY A 46 -10.00 9.84 4.40
N GLY A 47 -9.63 10.25 3.20
CA GLY A 47 -9.70 9.47 1.97
C GLY A 47 -8.33 9.38 1.28
N ILE A 48 -8.16 8.39 0.43
CA ILE A 48 -6.92 8.17 -0.32
C ILE A 48 -7.06 8.76 -1.72
N TYR A 49 -6.06 9.55 -2.09
CA TYR A 49 -5.97 10.21 -3.39
C TYR A 49 -4.64 9.89 -4.06
N ALA A 50 -4.61 10.00 -5.39
CA ALA A 50 -3.41 9.80 -6.17
C ALA A 50 -3.33 10.77 -7.36
N GLN A 51 -2.12 11.05 -7.82
CA GLN A 51 -1.86 11.82 -9.03
C GLN A 51 -0.73 11.17 -9.82
N GLN A 52 -0.99 10.90 -11.10
CA GLN A 52 0.04 10.44 -12.03
C GLN A 52 0.78 11.61 -12.66
N TYR A 53 2.06 11.34 -12.96
CA TYR A 53 2.95 12.28 -13.65
C TYR A 53 3.68 11.59 -14.79
N ALA A 54 3.88 12.30 -15.87
CA ALA A 54 4.76 11.89 -16.96
C ALA A 54 6.23 11.99 -16.54
N ALA A 55 7.14 11.38 -17.31
CA ALA A 55 8.58 11.38 -17.07
C ALA A 55 9.22 12.78 -16.97
N ASN A 56 8.60 13.78 -17.58
CA ASN A 56 9.05 15.17 -17.50
C ASN A 56 8.51 15.94 -16.28
N GLY A 57 7.75 15.27 -15.40
CA GLY A 57 7.14 15.87 -14.21
C GLY A 57 5.83 16.62 -14.45
N SER A 58 5.28 16.63 -15.67
CA SER A 58 3.94 17.18 -15.91
C SER A 58 2.86 16.21 -15.41
N SER A 59 1.76 16.73 -14.85
CA SER A 59 0.62 15.92 -14.46
C SER A 59 0.04 15.15 -15.66
N ALA A 60 -0.26 13.88 -15.45
CA ALA A 60 -0.91 13.01 -16.43
C ALA A 60 -2.33 12.73 -15.94
N GLY A 61 -3.29 13.49 -16.46
CA GLY A 61 -4.67 13.45 -15.95
C GLY A 61 -4.90 14.36 -14.76
N GLY A 62 -6.05 14.18 -14.12
CA GLY A 62 -6.43 14.85 -12.87
C GLY A 62 -6.12 14.00 -11.65
N GLU A 63 -6.37 14.57 -10.49
CA GLU A 63 -6.33 13.88 -9.21
C GLU A 63 -7.37 12.76 -9.17
N ILE A 64 -6.97 11.59 -8.66
CA ILE A 64 -7.76 10.36 -8.61
C ILE A 64 -8.22 10.14 -7.17
N SER A 65 -9.54 10.00 -6.94
CA SER A 65 -10.04 9.41 -5.70
C SER A 65 -9.83 7.90 -5.77
N VAL A 66 -9.03 7.36 -4.86
CA VAL A 66 -8.59 5.96 -4.87
C VAL A 66 -9.65 5.04 -4.26
N ASN A 67 -10.06 5.33 -3.02
CA ASN A 67 -11.10 4.57 -2.33
C ASN A 67 -12.50 4.91 -2.85
N THR A 68 -13.34 3.90 -2.94
CA THR A 68 -14.78 4.06 -3.30
C THR A 68 -15.68 4.10 -2.07
N THR A 69 -15.24 3.49 -0.97
CA THR A 69 -15.89 3.59 0.33
C THR A 69 -15.36 4.83 1.04
N THR A 70 -16.24 5.81 1.27
CA THR A 70 -15.88 7.10 1.89
C THR A 70 -16.30 7.20 3.37
N PHE A 71 -16.94 6.16 3.91
CA PHE A 71 -17.38 6.14 5.31
C PHE A 71 -16.22 5.82 6.24
N ASN A 72 -16.08 6.59 7.33
CA ASN A 72 -14.94 6.56 8.26
C ASN A 72 -13.61 6.97 7.59
N ASN A 73 -12.50 6.63 8.25
CA ASN A 73 -11.15 7.04 7.86
C ASN A 73 -10.46 5.97 7.01
N GLN A 74 -9.88 6.38 5.88
CA GLN A 74 -8.95 5.62 5.08
C GLN A 74 -7.57 6.29 5.21
N PHE A 75 -6.55 5.52 5.55
CA PHE A 75 -5.23 6.03 5.94
C PHE A 75 -4.10 5.02 5.68
N GLU A 76 -2.85 5.43 5.86
CA GLU A 76 -1.66 4.59 5.67
C GLU A 76 -1.61 3.99 4.26
N SER A 77 -1.71 4.84 3.23
CA SER A 77 -1.64 4.35 1.86
C SER A 77 -0.22 4.01 1.44
N SER A 78 -0.08 2.92 0.68
CA SER A 78 1.15 2.57 -0.05
C SER A 78 0.82 2.34 -1.54
N VAL A 79 1.72 2.72 -2.44
CA VAL A 79 1.53 2.63 -3.89
C VAL A 79 2.69 1.94 -4.57
N SER A 80 2.40 1.10 -5.58
CA SER A 80 3.43 0.49 -6.43
C SER A 80 3.03 0.46 -7.90
N GLY A 81 4.01 0.73 -8.77
CA GLY A 81 3.85 0.54 -10.21
C GLY A 81 3.77 -0.94 -10.57
N LEU A 82 2.95 -1.26 -11.56
CA LEU A 82 2.81 -2.62 -12.13
C LEU A 82 3.50 -2.70 -13.49
N SER A 83 4.05 -3.86 -13.83
CA SER A 83 4.75 -4.06 -15.11
C SER A 83 3.83 -3.89 -16.32
N SER A 84 2.50 -3.95 -16.15
CA SER A 84 1.49 -3.63 -17.15
C SER A 84 1.43 -2.15 -17.54
N GLY A 85 2.10 -1.28 -16.79
CA GLY A 85 2.09 0.17 -16.96
C GLY A 85 1.14 0.91 -16.04
N GLY A 86 0.25 0.19 -15.35
CA GLY A 86 -0.63 0.71 -14.31
C GLY A 86 0.02 0.74 -12.93
N PHE A 87 -0.78 0.86 -11.90
CA PHE A 87 -0.34 0.86 -10.52
C PHE A 87 -1.40 0.24 -9.60
N VAL A 88 -1.00 -0.10 -8.38
CA VAL A 88 -1.88 -0.53 -7.30
C VAL A 88 -1.65 0.35 -6.09
N VAL A 89 -2.74 0.72 -5.42
CA VAL A 89 -2.71 1.40 -4.12
C VAL A 89 -3.36 0.48 -3.10
N CYS A 90 -2.77 0.35 -1.93
CA CYS A 90 -3.39 -0.29 -0.77
C CYS A 90 -3.43 0.68 0.41
N TRP A 91 -4.36 0.46 1.34
CA TRP A 91 -4.58 1.35 2.49
C TRP A 91 -5.27 0.61 3.64
N THR A 92 -5.21 1.21 4.82
CA THR A 92 -6.03 0.81 5.97
C THR A 92 -7.38 1.52 5.90
N SER A 93 -8.48 0.76 5.93
CA SER A 93 -9.84 1.32 6.03
C SER A 93 -10.48 0.99 7.36
N SER A 94 -10.93 2.02 8.08
CA SER A 94 -11.60 1.86 9.37
C SER A 94 -12.98 1.26 9.22
N ARG A 95 -13.24 0.12 9.86
CA ARG A 95 -14.56 -0.51 10.04
C ARG A 95 -15.29 -0.93 8.76
N GLN A 96 -14.64 -0.92 7.63
CA GLN A 96 -15.27 -1.28 6.35
C GLN A 96 -15.55 -2.79 6.27
N ASP A 97 -14.69 -3.63 6.86
CA ASP A 97 -14.84 -5.09 6.97
C ASP A 97 -15.73 -5.54 8.13
N GLY A 98 -16.26 -4.59 8.90
CA GLY A 98 -17.09 -4.85 10.09
C GLY A 98 -16.32 -4.98 11.40
N SER A 99 -14.99 -4.78 11.38
CA SER A 99 -14.11 -4.77 12.56
C SER A 99 -13.42 -3.41 12.74
N SER A 100 -12.22 -3.37 13.35
CA SER A 100 -11.51 -2.13 13.67
C SER A 100 -10.85 -1.49 12.45
N GLY A 101 -10.13 -2.26 11.67
CA GLY A 101 -9.46 -1.84 10.45
C GLY A 101 -9.13 -3.04 9.59
N GLY A 102 -9.31 -2.90 8.28
CA GLY A 102 -8.96 -3.88 7.27
C GLY A 102 -8.12 -3.26 6.16
N ILE A 103 -7.37 -4.10 5.45
CA ILE A 103 -6.52 -3.68 4.34
C ILE A 103 -7.28 -3.81 3.04
N TYR A 104 -7.39 -2.70 2.32
CA TYR A 104 -8.06 -2.61 1.02
C TYR A 104 -7.09 -2.23 -0.06
N GLY A 105 -7.43 -2.56 -1.29
CA GLY A 105 -6.65 -2.22 -2.46
C GLY A 105 -7.52 -1.84 -3.66
N GLN A 106 -6.94 -1.05 -4.56
CA GLN A 106 -7.50 -0.71 -5.85
C GLN A 106 -6.39 -0.70 -6.89
N ARG A 107 -6.62 -1.39 -8.01
CA ARG A 107 -5.74 -1.35 -9.17
C ARG A 107 -6.20 -0.30 -10.16
N PHE A 108 -5.24 0.26 -10.85
CA PHE A 108 -5.45 1.25 -11.92
C PHE A 108 -4.68 0.85 -13.16
N ASP A 109 -5.24 1.13 -14.32
CA ASP A 109 -4.55 0.96 -15.59
C ASP A 109 -3.51 2.07 -15.86
N SER A 110 -2.82 1.99 -16.98
CA SER A 110 -1.79 2.96 -17.36
C SER A 110 -2.32 4.40 -17.60
N THR A 111 -3.64 4.58 -17.72
CA THR A 111 -4.29 5.89 -17.88
C THR A 111 -4.77 6.46 -16.55
N GLY A 112 -4.69 5.70 -15.46
CA GLY A 112 -5.23 6.06 -14.15
C GLY A 112 -6.71 5.73 -13.98
N ALA A 113 -7.31 4.98 -14.90
CA ALA A 113 -8.66 4.47 -14.73
C ALA A 113 -8.66 3.22 -13.84
N PRO A 114 -9.68 3.01 -12.98
CA PRO A 114 -9.78 1.80 -12.19
C PRO A 114 -9.77 0.52 -13.03
N ASP A 115 -8.90 -0.42 -12.66
CA ASP A 115 -8.83 -1.76 -13.25
C ASP A 115 -9.45 -2.76 -12.28
N GLY A 116 -10.75 -2.98 -12.40
CA GLY A 116 -11.59 -3.68 -11.44
C GLY A 116 -12.17 -2.77 -10.38
N GLY A 117 -12.76 -3.37 -9.34
CA GLY A 117 -13.27 -2.65 -8.16
C GLY A 117 -12.29 -2.67 -7.00
N GLU A 118 -12.59 -1.86 -5.99
CA GLU A 118 -11.96 -1.93 -4.67
C GLU A 118 -12.15 -3.32 -4.07
N PHE A 119 -11.12 -3.88 -3.44
CA PHE A 119 -11.15 -5.24 -2.88
C PHE A 119 -10.50 -5.31 -1.49
N LEU A 120 -11.02 -6.20 -0.64
CA LEU A 120 -10.44 -6.54 0.66
C LEU A 120 -9.22 -7.44 0.45
N ILE A 121 -8.11 -7.13 1.09
CA ILE A 121 -6.83 -7.86 0.96
C ILE A 121 -6.69 -8.93 2.03
N ASN A 122 -6.90 -8.57 3.31
CA ASN A 122 -6.81 -9.52 4.42
C ASN A 122 -8.00 -10.48 4.44
N THR A 123 -7.76 -11.75 4.81
CA THR A 123 -8.81 -12.75 4.96
C THR A 123 -9.31 -12.85 6.42
N GLU A 124 -8.44 -12.59 7.40
CA GLU A 124 -8.83 -12.45 8.79
C GLU A 124 -9.33 -11.03 9.05
N THR A 125 -10.61 -10.88 9.42
CA THR A 125 -11.25 -9.57 9.65
C THR A 125 -11.44 -9.23 11.12
N VAL A 126 -11.13 -10.16 12.04
CA VAL A 126 -11.18 -9.88 13.49
C VAL A 126 -9.92 -9.11 13.91
N GLY A 127 -10.10 -8.10 14.74
CA GLY A 127 -8.99 -7.27 15.21
C GLY A 127 -8.71 -6.07 14.31
N HIS A 128 -7.46 -5.66 14.27
CA HIS A 128 -7.02 -4.47 13.54
C HIS A 128 -5.88 -4.84 12.59
N GLN A 129 -6.14 -4.74 11.29
CA GLN A 129 -5.15 -4.85 10.23
C GLN A 129 -4.77 -3.44 9.79
N SER A 130 -3.45 -3.16 9.67
CA SER A 130 -2.93 -1.81 9.46
C SER A 130 -1.53 -1.83 8.84
N MET A 131 -1.03 -0.66 8.47
CA MET A 131 0.32 -0.45 7.94
C MET A 131 0.61 -1.34 6.71
N PRO A 132 -0.23 -1.30 5.66
CA PRO A 132 0.08 -2.05 4.46
C PRO A 132 1.28 -1.45 3.72
N ASP A 133 2.07 -2.33 3.11
CA ASP A 133 3.07 -1.96 2.11
C ASP A 133 2.92 -2.86 0.89
N VAL A 134 3.10 -2.33 -0.32
CA VAL A 134 2.86 -3.04 -1.57
C VAL A 134 4.04 -2.94 -2.53
N THR A 135 4.35 -4.04 -3.22
CA THR A 135 5.34 -4.05 -4.31
C THR A 135 4.82 -4.80 -5.53
N GLY A 136 4.99 -4.21 -6.72
CA GLY A 136 4.79 -4.89 -7.99
C GLY A 136 5.89 -5.90 -8.26
N LEU A 137 5.53 -7.03 -8.84
CA LEU A 137 6.44 -8.12 -9.19
C LEU A 137 6.80 -8.09 -10.69
N PRO A 138 7.98 -8.65 -11.07
CA PRO A 138 8.38 -8.72 -12.49
C PRO A 138 7.43 -9.52 -13.38
N ASP A 139 6.67 -10.46 -12.83
CA ASP A 139 5.67 -11.27 -13.55
C ASP A 139 4.35 -10.51 -13.81
N GLY A 140 4.24 -9.27 -13.35
CA GLY A 140 3.06 -8.42 -13.47
C GLY A 140 2.12 -8.48 -12.27
N GLY A 141 2.31 -9.43 -11.38
CA GLY A 141 1.60 -9.52 -10.11
C GLY A 141 2.08 -8.50 -9.09
N PHE A 142 1.59 -8.62 -7.88
CA PHE A 142 2.02 -7.79 -6.76
C PHE A 142 1.89 -8.55 -5.43
N VAL A 143 2.58 -8.06 -4.41
CA VAL A 143 2.49 -8.56 -3.03
C VAL A 143 2.17 -7.41 -2.12
N VAL A 144 1.26 -7.65 -1.17
CA VAL A 144 0.97 -6.74 -0.07
C VAL A 144 1.39 -7.42 1.23
N ALA A 145 2.08 -6.69 2.09
CA ALA A 145 2.37 -7.09 3.47
C ALA A 145 1.70 -6.10 4.44
N TRP A 146 1.24 -6.58 5.59
CA TRP A 146 0.57 -5.73 6.59
C TRP A 146 0.78 -6.27 7.99
N ARG A 147 0.48 -5.43 8.99
CA ARG A 147 0.40 -5.83 10.38
C ARG A 147 -1.02 -6.26 10.72
N SER A 148 -1.18 -7.39 11.42
CA SER A 148 -2.45 -7.84 11.98
C SER A 148 -2.33 -8.06 13.48
N VAL A 149 -3.27 -7.50 14.25
CA VAL A 149 -3.31 -7.61 15.71
C VAL A 149 -4.00 -8.91 16.11
N ASP A 150 -3.37 -9.65 17.03
CA ASP A 150 -3.85 -10.88 17.67
C ASP A 150 -4.07 -12.09 16.73
N GLN A 151 -3.83 -11.98 15.44
CA GLN A 151 -4.05 -13.06 14.47
C GLN A 151 -3.07 -14.23 14.66
N ASP A 152 -1.83 -13.98 15.05
CA ASP A 152 -0.81 -15.00 15.38
C ASP A 152 -0.82 -15.44 16.84
N GLY A 153 -1.80 -14.96 17.61
CA GLY A 153 -1.91 -15.21 19.05
C GLY A 153 -1.06 -14.27 19.91
N SER A 154 -0.52 -13.21 19.34
CA SER A 154 0.27 -12.16 20.01
C SER A 154 -0.25 -10.77 19.66
N GLN A 155 0.44 -9.72 20.16
CA GLN A 155 0.02 -8.30 20.01
C GLN A 155 0.03 -7.78 18.58
N GLY A 156 0.82 -8.36 17.72
CA GLY A 156 0.88 -7.99 16.29
C GLY A 156 1.82 -8.92 15.55
N GLY A 157 1.35 -9.47 14.43
CA GLY A 157 2.09 -10.28 13.48
C GLY A 157 2.12 -9.64 12.11
N ILE A 158 3.05 -10.05 11.27
CA ILE A 158 3.17 -9.63 9.87
C ILE A 158 2.57 -10.69 8.97
N PHE A 159 1.66 -10.27 8.12
CA PHE A 159 0.96 -11.11 7.16
C PHE A 159 1.18 -10.59 5.74
N GLY A 160 0.96 -11.45 4.76
CA GLY A 160 1.11 -11.08 3.36
C GLY A 160 0.22 -11.88 2.43
N GLN A 161 -0.10 -11.28 1.28
CA GLN A 161 -0.86 -11.92 0.20
C GLN A 161 -0.28 -11.53 -1.15
N ARG A 162 -0.06 -12.55 -2.00
CA ARG A 162 0.36 -12.37 -3.38
C ARG A 162 -0.83 -12.40 -4.32
N TYR A 163 -0.75 -11.61 -5.37
CA TYR A 163 -1.72 -11.49 -6.45
C TYR A 163 -1.05 -11.70 -7.81
N ALA A 164 -1.75 -12.33 -8.75
CA ALA A 164 -1.34 -12.40 -10.14
C ALA A 164 -1.59 -11.06 -10.87
N ALA A 165 -1.08 -10.97 -12.10
CA ALA A 165 -1.20 -9.77 -12.92
C ALA A 165 -2.66 -9.35 -13.21
N ASP A 166 -3.58 -10.27 -13.22
CA ASP A 166 -5.02 -10.03 -13.39
C ASP A 166 -5.74 -9.65 -12.09
N GLY A 167 -5.02 -9.63 -10.95
CA GLY A 167 -5.56 -9.34 -9.62
C GLY A 167 -6.17 -10.55 -8.91
N THR A 168 -6.05 -11.75 -9.45
CA THR A 168 -6.48 -12.97 -8.76
C THR A 168 -5.48 -13.36 -7.67
N LEU A 169 -5.98 -13.99 -6.59
CA LEU A 169 -5.15 -14.48 -5.49
C LEU A 169 -4.17 -15.56 -5.96
N VAL A 170 -2.93 -15.47 -5.55
CA VAL A 170 -1.91 -16.53 -5.68
C VAL A 170 -1.63 -17.13 -4.31
N GLY A 171 -2.08 -18.36 -4.11
CA GLY A 171 -2.01 -19.01 -2.81
C GLY A 171 -3.03 -18.44 -1.80
N THR A 172 -2.71 -18.60 -0.53
CA THR A 172 -3.50 -18.10 0.59
C THR A 172 -2.70 -17.04 1.34
N GLU A 173 -3.39 -16.23 2.13
CA GLU A 173 -2.76 -15.37 3.12
C GLU A 173 -1.73 -16.15 3.94
N LEU A 174 -0.54 -15.58 4.12
CA LEU A 174 0.55 -16.22 4.85
C LEU A 174 1.00 -15.35 6.03
N GLN A 175 1.35 -15.99 7.13
CA GLN A 175 2.09 -15.33 8.21
C GLN A 175 3.57 -15.23 7.81
N VAL A 176 4.11 -14.01 7.83
CA VAL A 176 5.50 -13.72 7.42
C VAL A 176 6.48 -14.00 8.56
N ASN A 177 6.19 -13.48 9.77
CA ASN A 177 7.03 -13.73 10.94
C ASN A 177 6.87 -15.17 11.43
N THR A 178 7.99 -15.82 11.76
CA THR A 178 8.01 -17.19 12.34
C THR A 178 8.02 -17.17 13.87
N THR A 179 8.39 -16.05 14.46
CA THR A 179 8.36 -15.82 15.90
C THR A 179 7.19 -14.89 16.22
N SER A 180 6.20 -15.38 16.96
CA SER A 180 5.02 -14.60 17.35
C SER A 180 5.16 -13.93 18.73
N SER A 181 6.27 -14.14 19.45
CA SER A 181 6.51 -13.47 20.74
C SER A 181 6.85 -12.00 20.54
N GLY A 182 6.19 -11.11 21.29
CA GLY A 182 6.34 -9.66 21.16
C GLY A 182 5.45 -9.08 20.07
N GLN A 183 5.60 -7.78 19.85
CA GLN A 183 4.90 -7.07 18.78
C GLN A 183 5.76 -7.05 17.53
N GLN A 184 5.20 -7.44 16.40
CA GLN A 184 5.77 -7.21 15.08
C GLN A 184 5.01 -6.08 14.40
N THR A 185 5.73 -5.14 13.77
CA THR A 185 5.15 -3.91 13.20
C THR A 185 5.99 -3.38 12.05
N SER A 186 5.48 -2.34 11.37
CA SER A 186 6.18 -1.61 10.31
C SER A 186 6.72 -2.52 9.20
N PRO A 187 5.87 -3.38 8.58
CA PRO A 187 6.33 -4.19 7.46
C PRO A 187 6.75 -3.31 6.29
N SER A 188 7.74 -3.76 5.55
CA SER A 188 8.09 -3.21 4.25
C SER A 188 8.42 -4.34 3.29
N VAL A 189 7.91 -4.27 2.06
CA VAL A 189 8.09 -5.31 1.05
C VAL A 189 8.72 -4.75 -0.22
N THR A 190 9.66 -5.50 -0.79
CA THR A 190 10.26 -5.14 -2.08
C THR A 190 10.43 -6.36 -2.96
N SER A 191 10.25 -6.17 -4.27
CA SER A 191 10.49 -7.21 -5.27
C SER A 191 11.99 -7.37 -5.55
N LEU A 192 12.38 -8.59 -5.93
CA LEU A 192 13.73 -8.93 -6.33
C LEU A 192 13.77 -9.18 -7.84
N THR A 193 14.95 -8.96 -8.44
CA THR A 193 15.14 -9.11 -9.90
C THR A 193 15.02 -10.55 -10.40
N ASP A 194 15.07 -11.53 -9.52
CA ASP A 194 14.91 -12.95 -9.81
C ASP A 194 13.44 -13.43 -9.76
N GLY A 195 12.50 -12.52 -9.51
CA GLY A 195 11.07 -12.79 -9.44
C GLY A 195 10.53 -13.00 -8.02
N GLY A 196 11.41 -13.16 -7.05
CA GLY A 196 11.06 -13.25 -5.63
C GLY A 196 10.81 -11.89 -4.99
N TYR A 197 10.52 -11.90 -3.70
CA TYR A 197 10.36 -10.70 -2.89
C TYR A 197 10.91 -10.91 -1.48
N ILE A 198 11.13 -9.82 -0.77
CA ILE A 198 11.58 -9.82 0.62
C ILE A 198 10.69 -8.89 1.44
N VAL A 199 10.28 -9.35 2.62
CA VAL A 199 9.56 -8.55 3.61
C VAL A 199 10.48 -8.33 4.80
N SER A 200 10.56 -7.10 5.29
CA SER A 200 11.25 -6.74 6.55
C SER A 200 10.26 -6.14 7.53
N TRP A 201 10.56 -6.23 8.81
CA TRP A 201 9.69 -5.70 9.88
C TRP A 201 10.48 -5.44 11.16
N GLU A 202 9.87 -4.69 12.08
CA GLU A 202 10.34 -4.51 13.44
C GLU A 202 9.75 -5.59 14.35
N THR A 203 10.53 -6.09 15.31
CA THR A 203 10.06 -6.98 16.37
C THR A 203 10.51 -6.45 17.72
N ASP A 204 9.58 -6.26 18.66
CA ASP A 204 9.90 -5.92 20.03
C ASP A 204 10.53 -7.12 20.74
N VAL A 205 11.73 -6.92 21.26
CA VAL A 205 12.48 -7.89 22.04
C VAL A 205 12.90 -7.30 23.39
N ALA A 206 13.31 -8.15 24.32
CA ALA A 206 13.82 -7.67 25.60
C ALA A 206 15.07 -6.80 25.38
N GLY A 207 14.92 -5.49 25.60
CA GLY A 207 16.01 -4.52 25.43
C GLY A 207 15.82 -3.53 24.28
N GLY A 208 14.77 -3.65 23.47
CA GLY A 208 14.46 -2.72 22.38
C GLY A 208 13.74 -3.37 21.22
N ALA A 209 13.81 -2.77 20.05
CA ALA A 209 13.28 -3.33 18.82
C ALA A 209 14.44 -3.78 17.90
N GLU A 210 14.23 -4.88 17.20
CA GLU A 210 15.17 -5.46 16.24
C GLU A 210 14.53 -5.58 14.86
N ILE A 211 15.33 -5.55 13.80
CA ILE A 211 14.87 -5.68 12.42
C ILE A 211 15.05 -7.11 11.93
N TYR A 212 13.99 -7.68 11.42
CA TYR A 212 13.96 -9.00 10.80
C TYR A 212 13.55 -8.89 9.34
N ALA A 213 13.89 -9.92 8.57
CA ALA A 213 13.45 -10.03 7.18
C ALA A 213 13.27 -11.49 6.78
N GLN A 214 12.35 -11.75 5.85
CA GLN A 214 12.09 -13.05 5.25
C GLN A 214 11.99 -12.91 3.74
N ARG A 215 12.74 -13.75 3.00
CA ARG A 215 12.71 -13.82 1.53
C ARG A 215 11.77 -14.94 1.07
N TYR A 216 11.10 -14.68 -0.06
CA TYR A 216 10.19 -15.56 -0.78
C TYR A 216 10.56 -15.66 -2.26
N ASP A 217 10.21 -16.79 -2.89
CA ASP A 217 10.40 -17.05 -4.32
C ASP A 217 9.23 -16.53 -5.16
#